data_f95e2e7d80348f202874b1f516c852c7
#
_entry.id   f95e2e7d80348f202874b1f516c852c7
#
_cell.length_a   1.000
_cell.length_b   1.000
_cell.length_c   1.000
_cell.angle_alpha   90.00
_cell.angle_beta   90.00
_cell.angle_gamma   90.00
#
_symmetry.space_group_name_H-M   'P 1'
#
loop_
_entity.id
_entity.type
_entity.pdbx_description
1 polymer ?
#
loop_
_entity_poly.entity_id
_entity_poly.type
_entity_poly.pdbx_seq_one_letter_code
_entity_poly.pdbx_strand_id
1 'polypeptide(L)'
;MTIEPEILKHEESISFALRALYHSRGYLPYRMSKFEEYELYVKNKDFLLSPEVITFTDTNGKLMALKPDVTLSIVRSSRPAPGQVQKLYYDENVFRVSETSRRFREIRQAGLECLGAVDERCVAEVLTLATESLHLISGNYRLCVSLLGVVENMLDDLRLEGEDRDRKSVV
;
A
#
# COMPACT_ATOMS: atom_id res chain seq x y z
N MET A 1 -13.96 -23.01 17.49
CA MET A 1 -15.04 -22.63 16.57
C MET A 1 -14.45 -22.75 15.18
N THR A 2 -14.91 -23.70 14.39
CA THR A 2 -14.45 -23.90 13.01
C THR A 2 -15.45 -23.18 12.11
N ILE A 3 -14.95 -22.27 11.28
CA ILE A 3 -15.80 -21.58 10.30
C ILE A 3 -16.03 -22.55 9.14
N GLU A 4 -17.29 -22.84 8.81
CA GLU A 4 -17.62 -23.67 7.65
C GLU A 4 -17.31 -22.88 6.38
N PRO A 5 -16.49 -23.41 5.45
CA PRO A 5 -16.07 -22.69 4.25
C PRO A 5 -17.24 -22.22 3.38
N GLU A 6 -18.36 -22.93 3.44
CA GLU A 6 -19.56 -22.67 2.61
C GLU A 6 -20.28 -21.35 2.95
N ILE A 7 -20.06 -20.81 4.16
CA ILE A 7 -20.67 -19.52 4.57
C ILE A 7 -19.82 -18.31 4.20
N LEU A 8 -18.58 -18.53 3.76
CA LEU A 8 -17.67 -17.45 3.38
C LEU A 8 -17.91 -17.03 1.93
N LYS A 9 -18.03 -15.73 1.70
CA LYS A 9 -17.95 -15.19 0.36
C LYS A 9 -16.55 -15.44 -0.22
N HIS A 10 -16.45 -15.54 -1.53
CA HIS A 10 -15.16 -15.75 -2.21
C HIS A 10 -14.09 -14.74 -1.78
N GLU A 11 -14.43 -13.47 -1.68
CA GLU A 11 -13.53 -12.39 -1.23
C GLU A 11 -13.06 -12.59 0.21
N GLU A 12 -13.91 -13.10 1.10
CA GLU A 12 -13.56 -13.39 2.48
C GLU A 12 -12.60 -14.56 2.57
N SER A 13 -12.83 -15.61 1.79
CA SER A 13 -11.93 -16.76 1.71
C SER A 13 -10.53 -16.35 1.24
N ILE A 14 -10.43 -15.52 0.21
CA ILE A 14 -9.16 -14.96 -0.28
C ILE A 14 -8.49 -14.15 0.83
N SER A 15 -9.23 -13.28 1.54
CA SER A 15 -8.68 -12.50 2.63
C SER A 15 -8.09 -13.36 3.74
N PHE A 16 -8.76 -14.43 4.12
CA PHE A 16 -8.24 -15.36 5.13
C PHE A 16 -7.00 -16.08 4.62
N ALA A 17 -6.97 -16.50 3.36
CA ALA A 17 -5.82 -17.16 2.75
C ALA A 17 -4.59 -16.21 2.69
N LEU A 18 -4.77 -14.96 2.28
CA LEU A 18 -3.72 -13.95 2.26
C LEU A 18 -3.16 -13.67 3.66
N ARG A 19 -4.05 -13.49 4.65
CA ARG A 19 -3.62 -13.29 6.05
C ARG A 19 -2.83 -14.48 6.58
N ALA A 20 -3.27 -15.71 6.29
CA ALA A 20 -2.55 -16.93 6.68
C ALA A 20 -1.16 -16.99 6.02
N LEU A 21 -1.07 -16.68 4.73
CA LEU A 21 0.18 -16.61 3.99
C LEU A 21 1.15 -15.62 4.65
N TYR A 22 0.73 -14.38 4.86
CA TYR A 22 1.58 -13.33 5.42
C TYR A 22 2.01 -13.64 6.86
N HIS A 23 1.08 -14.12 7.68
CA HIS A 23 1.37 -14.52 9.06
C HIS A 23 2.40 -15.66 9.11
N SER A 24 2.32 -16.64 8.22
CA SER A 24 3.27 -17.77 8.14
C SER A 24 4.71 -17.32 7.82
N ARG A 25 4.87 -16.14 7.21
CA ARG A 25 6.16 -15.53 6.86
C ARG A 25 6.62 -14.48 7.89
N GLY A 26 5.94 -14.39 9.04
CA GLY A 26 6.30 -13.51 10.15
C GLY A 26 5.87 -12.05 9.98
N TYR A 27 4.96 -11.76 9.05
CA TYR A 27 4.35 -10.44 8.94
C TYR A 27 3.27 -10.27 10.01
N LEU A 28 3.26 -9.11 10.67
CA LEU A 28 2.26 -8.75 11.67
C LEU A 28 1.13 -7.92 11.05
N PRO A 29 -0.11 -8.09 11.53
CA PRO A 29 -1.23 -7.33 11.02
C PRO A 29 -1.12 -5.86 11.42
N TYR A 30 -1.28 -4.98 10.45
CA TYR A 30 -1.43 -3.54 10.66
C TYR A 30 -2.89 -3.15 10.50
N ARG A 31 -3.39 -2.35 11.43
CA ARG A 31 -4.74 -1.78 11.39
C ARG A 31 -4.66 -0.27 11.55
N MET A 32 -5.47 0.44 10.80
CA MET A 32 -5.55 1.88 10.88
C MET A 32 -6.99 2.36 10.95
N SER A 33 -7.17 3.61 11.40
CA SER A 33 -8.45 4.30 11.33
C SER A 33 -8.87 4.48 9.86
N LYS A 34 -10.18 4.52 9.61
CA LYS A 34 -10.72 4.97 8.32
C LYS A 34 -10.54 6.46 8.11
N PHE A 35 -10.34 7.20 9.18
CA PHE A 35 -10.28 8.65 9.23
C PHE A 35 -8.92 9.11 9.70
N GLU A 36 -8.32 10.04 8.99
CA GLU A 36 -7.04 10.66 9.33
C GLU A 36 -7.11 12.18 9.14
N GLU A 37 -6.16 12.89 9.71
CA GLU A 37 -6.05 14.33 9.50
C GLU A 37 -5.66 14.61 8.04
N TYR A 38 -6.40 15.48 7.36
CA TYR A 38 -6.13 15.83 5.96
C TYR A 38 -4.72 16.39 5.75
N GLU A 39 -4.18 17.07 6.76
CA GLU A 39 -2.82 17.63 6.71
C GLU A 39 -1.74 16.58 6.41
N LEU A 40 -1.94 15.33 6.83
CA LEU A 40 -1.05 14.21 6.49
C LEU A 40 -0.87 14.08 4.99
N TYR A 41 -1.97 14.15 4.25
CA TYR A 41 -1.97 13.97 2.80
C TYR A 41 -1.48 15.21 2.06
N VAL A 42 -1.75 16.40 2.58
CA VAL A 42 -1.23 17.66 2.00
C VAL A 42 0.30 17.69 2.03
N LYS A 43 0.89 17.25 3.15
CA LYS A 43 2.35 17.21 3.31
C LYS A 43 3.05 16.13 2.48
N ASN A 44 2.31 15.14 2.00
CA ASN A 44 2.86 13.96 1.31
C ASN A 44 2.14 13.70 -0.02
N LYS A 45 1.84 14.74 -0.78
CA LYS A 45 1.08 14.64 -2.04
C LYS A 45 1.71 13.71 -3.06
N ASP A 46 3.03 13.68 -3.10
CA ASP A 46 3.80 12.86 -4.06
C ASP A 46 3.68 11.35 -3.81
N PHE A 47 3.25 10.96 -2.61
CA PHE A 47 2.98 9.57 -2.27
C PHE A 47 1.57 9.08 -2.68
N LEU A 48 0.69 9.98 -3.07
CA LEU A 48 -0.69 9.62 -3.37
C LEU A 48 -0.82 9.19 -4.83
N LEU A 49 -1.36 7.99 -5.05
CA LEU A 49 -1.73 7.49 -6.38
C LEU A 49 -2.88 8.29 -7.03
N SER A 50 -3.59 9.09 -6.24
CA SER A 50 -4.66 9.97 -6.73
C SER A 50 -4.56 11.32 -6.01
N PRO A 51 -4.59 12.44 -6.75
CA PRO A 51 -4.53 13.77 -6.16
C PRO A 51 -5.80 14.13 -5.37
N GLU A 52 -6.87 13.36 -5.52
CA GLU A 52 -8.17 13.67 -4.93
C GLU A 52 -8.43 12.82 -3.70
N VAL A 53 -8.38 13.46 -2.54
CA VAL A 53 -8.69 12.89 -1.24
C VAL A 53 -10.11 13.28 -0.83
N ILE A 54 -10.92 12.32 -0.37
CA ILE A 54 -12.26 12.59 0.14
C ILE A 54 -12.12 13.21 1.54
N THR A 55 -12.56 14.43 1.70
CA THR A 55 -12.46 15.19 2.95
C THR A 55 -13.81 15.45 3.58
N PHE A 56 -13.82 15.62 4.90
CA PHE A 56 -14.98 16.01 5.70
C PHE A 56 -14.51 16.76 6.96
N THR A 57 -15.43 17.45 7.60
CA THR A 57 -15.15 18.14 8.87
C THR A 57 -15.65 17.28 10.03
N ASP A 58 -14.81 17.08 11.04
CA ASP A 58 -15.20 16.36 12.24
C ASP A 58 -16.08 17.24 13.18
N THR A 59 -16.50 16.65 14.30
CA THR A 59 -17.34 17.33 15.30
C THR A 59 -16.66 18.50 16.00
N ASN A 60 -15.33 18.62 15.90
CA ASN A 60 -14.53 19.70 16.49
C ASN A 60 -14.15 20.76 15.44
N GLY A 61 -14.64 20.66 14.22
CA GLY A 61 -14.32 21.57 13.13
C GLY A 61 -12.99 21.28 12.43
N LYS A 62 -12.34 20.14 12.70
CA LYS A 62 -11.08 19.76 12.10
C LYS A 62 -11.31 19.10 10.72
N LEU A 63 -10.48 19.47 9.75
CA LEU A 63 -10.54 18.86 8.43
C LEU A 63 -9.91 17.46 8.46
N MET A 64 -10.71 16.48 8.17
CA MET A 64 -10.37 15.06 8.13
C MET A 64 -10.43 14.52 6.71
N ALA A 65 -9.84 13.36 6.52
CA ALA A 65 -9.84 12.64 5.27
C ALA A 65 -10.23 11.18 5.46
N LEU A 66 -10.95 10.61 4.50
CA LEU A 66 -11.03 9.16 4.34
C LEU A 66 -9.70 8.66 3.75
N LYS A 67 -9.12 7.62 4.35
CA LYS A 67 -7.81 7.08 3.93
C LYS A 67 -7.81 6.67 2.44
N PRO A 68 -6.99 7.28 1.59
CA PRO A 68 -6.85 6.91 0.17
C PRO A 68 -5.84 5.79 -0.06
N ASP A 69 -4.96 5.56 0.95
CA ASP A 69 -3.84 4.61 0.90
C ASP A 69 -3.49 4.13 2.31
N VAL A 70 -2.83 2.97 2.42
CA VAL A 70 -2.40 2.39 3.70
C VAL A 70 -0.90 2.58 3.92
N THR A 71 -0.09 2.51 2.87
CA THR A 71 1.37 2.57 2.94
C THR A 71 1.88 3.82 3.65
N LEU A 72 1.31 5.00 3.30
CA LEU A 72 1.70 6.26 3.92
C LEU A 72 1.50 6.25 5.45
N SER A 73 0.38 5.71 5.91
CA SER A 73 0.10 5.59 7.34
C SER A 73 1.04 4.62 8.05
N ILE A 74 1.39 3.51 7.39
CA ILE A 74 2.38 2.56 7.90
C ILE A 74 3.73 3.25 8.04
N VAL A 75 4.22 3.90 7.00
CA VAL A 75 5.53 4.59 7.00
C VAL A 75 5.57 5.66 8.09
N ARG A 76 4.49 6.40 8.29
CA ARG A 76 4.41 7.44 9.33
C ARG A 76 4.45 6.86 10.75
N SER A 77 3.74 5.77 10.99
CA SER A 77 3.59 5.18 12.34
C SER A 77 4.70 4.21 12.70
N SER A 78 5.41 3.69 11.71
CA SER A 78 6.46 2.70 11.91
C SER A 78 7.79 3.35 12.33
N ARG A 79 8.46 2.73 13.29
CA ARG A 79 9.77 3.15 13.79
C ARG A 79 10.62 1.91 14.08
N PRO A 80 11.06 1.20 13.05
CA PRO A 80 11.96 0.06 13.26
C PRO A 80 13.25 0.53 13.95
N ALA A 81 13.76 -0.25 14.89
CA ALA A 81 15.02 0.04 15.53
C ALA A 81 16.19 -0.06 14.51
N PRO A 82 17.29 0.65 14.73
CA PRO A 82 18.45 0.56 13.85
C PRO A 82 18.89 -0.89 13.63
N GLY A 83 19.09 -1.28 12.37
CA GLY A 83 19.48 -2.64 11.99
C GLY A 83 18.35 -3.68 12.02
N GLN A 84 17.14 -3.31 12.40
CA GLN A 84 15.98 -4.21 12.39
C GLN A 84 15.11 -4.03 11.17
N VAL A 85 14.40 -5.10 10.82
CA VAL A 85 13.38 -5.11 9.77
C VAL A 85 12.02 -5.29 10.42
N GLN A 86 11.09 -4.42 10.11
CA GLN A 86 9.68 -4.51 10.49
C GLN A 86 8.87 -5.02 9.30
N LYS A 87 8.12 -6.10 9.51
CA LYS A 87 7.28 -6.75 8.49
C LYS A 87 5.82 -6.59 8.89
N LEU A 88 5.05 -5.91 8.07
CA LEU A 88 3.64 -5.63 8.30
C LEU A 88 2.81 -6.06 7.10
N TYR A 89 1.58 -6.51 7.35
CA TYR A 89 0.58 -6.70 6.30
C TYR A 89 -0.72 -6.01 6.67
N TYR A 90 -1.50 -5.65 5.65
CA TYR A 90 -2.81 -5.06 5.83
C TYR A 90 -3.82 -5.68 4.84
N ASP A 91 -5.08 -5.62 5.24
CA ASP A 91 -6.24 -5.98 4.43
C ASP A 91 -7.36 -5.02 4.84
N GLU A 92 -7.41 -3.88 4.14
CA GLU A 92 -8.15 -2.70 4.55
C GLU A 92 -8.91 -2.09 3.37
N ASN A 93 -9.99 -1.37 3.68
CA ASN A 93 -10.69 -0.58 2.68
C ASN A 93 -10.06 0.81 2.59
N VAL A 94 -9.78 1.25 1.36
CA VAL A 94 -9.35 2.61 1.02
C VAL A 94 -10.44 3.31 0.21
N PHE A 95 -10.42 4.63 0.24
CA PHE A 95 -11.49 5.45 -0.34
C PHE A 95 -10.89 6.42 -1.35
N ARG A 96 -11.34 6.34 -2.60
CA ARG A 96 -10.81 7.15 -3.69
C ARG A 96 -11.92 7.75 -4.53
N VAL A 97 -11.62 8.85 -5.20
CA VAL A 97 -12.47 9.39 -6.25
C VAL A 97 -12.11 8.72 -7.57
N SER A 98 -13.10 8.19 -8.26
CA SER A 98 -12.88 7.62 -9.60
C SER A 98 -12.62 8.76 -10.59
N GLU A 99 -11.51 8.74 -11.28
CA GLU A 99 -11.15 9.74 -12.29
C GLU A 99 -12.19 9.82 -13.42
N THR A 100 -12.68 8.66 -13.87
CA THR A 100 -13.64 8.57 -14.98
C THR A 100 -15.06 8.97 -14.58
N SER A 101 -15.59 8.46 -13.46
CA SER A 101 -16.97 8.66 -13.06
C SER A 101 -17.17 9.76 -12.02
N ARG A 102 -16.09 10.31 -11.47
CA ARG A 102 -16.06 11.30 -10.36
C ARG A 102 -16.83 10.84 -9.12
N ARG A 103 -17.10 9.54 -8.99
CA ARG A 103 -17.82 8.97 -7.85
C ARG A 103 -16.87 8.46 -6.80
N PHE A 104 -17.28 8.48 -5.55
CA PHE A 104 -16.56 7.88 -4.45
C PHE A 104 -16.58 6.36 -4.58
N ARG A 105 -15.41 5.76 -4.38
CA ARG A 105 -15.23 4.30 -4.42
C ARG A 105 -14.57 3.84 -3.14
N GLU A 106 -15.13 2.78 -2.58
CA GLU A 106 -14.49 1.97 -1.56
C GLU A 106 -13.80 0.80 -2.27
N ILE A 107 -12.51 0.65 -2.04
CA ILE A 107 -11.67 -0.35 -2.70
C ILE A 107 -11.00 -1.15 -1.59
N ARG A 108 -11.15 -2.47 -1.63
CA ARG A 108 -10.40 -3.35 -0.75
C ARG A 108 -8.97 -3.46 -1.24
N GLN A 109 -8.03 -3.18 -0.35
CA GLN A 109 -6.59 -3.22 -0.63
C GLN A 109 -5.93 -4.15 0.38
N ALA A 110 -5.26 -5.20 -0.13
CA ALA A 110 -4.40 -6.05 0.66
C ALA A 110 -2.96 -5.84 0.21
N GLY A 111 -2.05 -5.83 1.17
CA GLY A 111 -0.64 -5.62 0.87
C GLY A 111 0.26 -5.95 2.05
N LEU A 112 1.55 -5.89 1.79
CA LEU A 112 2.60 -6.10 2.78
C LEU A 112 3.69 -5.03 2.64
N GLU A 113 4.28 -4.67 3.77
CA GLU A 113 5.32 -3.66 3.87
C GLU A 113 6.51 -4.22 4.64
N CYS A 114 7.69 -3.96 4.14
CA CYS A 114 8.95 -4.32 4.76
C CYS A 114 9.77 -3.05 4.95
N LEU A 115 10.04 -2.67 6.19
CA LEU A 115 10.60 -1.37 6.57
C LEU A 115 11.85 -1.55 7.44
N GLY A 116 12.77 -0.58 7.36
CA GLY A 116 13.99 -0.55 8.18
C GLY A 116 15.22 -1.01 7.41
N ALA A 117 16.02 -1.90 7.98
CA ALA A 117 17.25 -2.41 7.37
C ALA A 117 16.95 -3.48 6.29
N VAL A 118 16.25 -3.05 5.24
CA VAL A 118 15.84 -3.92 4.12
C VAL A 118 17.05 -4.29 3.28
N ASP A 119 17.28 -5.58 3.10
CA ASP A 119 18.32 -6.17 2.25
C ASP A 119 17.72 -6.86 1.00
N GLU A 120 18.57 -7.41 0.16
CA GLU A 120 18.15 -8.13 -1.05
C GLU A 120 17.25 -9.35 -0.74
N ARG A 121 17.41 -9.98 0.42
CA ARG A 121 16.59 -11.12 0.84
C ARG A 121 15.18 -10.66 1.17
N CYS A 122 15.06 -9.50 1.81
CA CYS A 122 13.76 -8.89 2.08
C CYS A 122 13.03 -8.56 0.77
N VAL A 123 13.75 -8.01 -0.22
CA VAL A 123 13.18 -7.72 -1.55
C VAL A 123 12.71 -9.00 -2.24
N ALA A 124 13.55 -10.04 -2.26
CA ALA A 124 13.21 -11.33 -2.85
C ALA A 124 11.99 -11.97 -2.16
N GLU A 125 11.92 -11.89 -0.83
CA GLU A 125 10.77 -12.38 -0.07
C GLU A 125 9.48 -11.63 -0.43
N VAL A 126 9.52 -10.29 -0.50
CA VAL A 126 8.37 -9.46 -0.88
C VAL A 126 7.87 -9.81 -2.28
N LEU A 127 8.76 -9.96 -3.26
CA LEU A 127 8.41 -10.35 -4.63
C LEU A 127 7.79 -11.76 -4.68
N THR A 128 8.35 -12.70 -3.92
CA THR A 128 7.82 -14.05 -3.79
C THR A 128 6.40 -14.03 -3.22
N LEU A 129 6.21 -13.31 -2.11
CA LEU A 129 4.90 -13.18 -1.46
C LEU A 129 3.88 -12.46 -2.34
N ALA A 130 4.29 -11.44 -3.10
CA ALA A 130 3.41 -10.78 -4.07
C ALA A 130 2.94 -11.77 -5.15
N THR A 131 3.84 -12.60 -5.66
CA THR A 131 3.52 -13.65 -6.64
C THR A 131 2.57 -14.71 -6.05
N GLU A 132 2.88 -15.23 -4.85
CA GLU A 132 2.03 -16.20 -4.14
C GLU A 132 0.63 -15.61 -3.87
N SER A 133 0.56 -14.34 -3.47
CA SER A 133 -0.70 -13.62 -3.22
C SER A 133 -1.56 -13.50 -4.47
N LEU A 134 -0.96 -13.12 -5.58
CA LEU A 134 -1.68 -13.02 -6.86
C LEU A 134 -2.19 -14.37 -7.31
N HIS A 135 -1.38 -15.43 -7.13
CA HIS A 135 -1.77 -16.80 -7.47
C HIS A 135 -2.94 -17.32 -6.63
N LEU A 136 -3.04 -16.93 -5.36
CA LEU A 136 -4.20 -17.24 -4.50
C LEU A 136 -5.49 -16.57 -5.00
N ILE A 137 -5.39 -15.41 -5.64
CA ILE A 137 -6.54 -14.65 -6.14
C ILE A 137 -7.00 -15.20 -7.50
N SER A 138 -6.04 -15.43 -8.41
CA SER A 138 -6.32 -15.88 -9.78
C SER A 138 -5.09 -16.52 -10.40
N GLY A 139 -5.27 -17.54 -11.24
CA GLY A 139 -4.19 -18.07 -12.08
C GLY A 139 -3.81 -17.16 -13.26
N ASN A 140 -4.62 -16.15 -13.56
CA ASN A 140 -4.38 -15.18 -14.64
C ASN A 140 -4.10 -13.79 -14.03
N TYR A 141 -2.83 -13.48 -13.80
CA TYR A 141 -2.40 -12.21 -13.22
C TYR A 141 -1.18 -11.65 -13.91
N ARG A 142 -0.92 -10.36 -13.67
CA ARG A 142 0.30 -9.68 -14.07
C ARG A 142 0.94 -9.06 -12.83
N LEU A 143 2.18 -9.46 -12.53
CA LEU A 143 3.00 -8.79 -11.52
C LEU A 143 3.78 -7.66 -12.20
N CYS A 144 3.56 -6.44 -11.74
CA CYS A 144 4.31 -5.27 -12.15
C CYS A 144 5.27 -4.87 -11.03
N VAL A 145 6.54 -4.71 -11.35
CA VAL A 145 7.58 -4.32 -10.40
C VAL A 145 8.14 -2.96 -10.84
N SER A 146 8.16 -2.01 -9.92
CA SER A 146 8.82 -0.71 -10.10
C SER A 146 10.05 -0.64 -9.22
N LEU A 147 11.20 -0.33 -9.82
CA LEU A 147 12.48 -0.23 -9.13
C LEU A 147 13.01 1.19 -9.30
N LEU A 148 12.84 2.02 -8.28
CA LEU A 148 13.23 3.44 -8.34
C LEU A 148 14.71 3.61 -8.71
N GLY A 149 15.62 2.82 -8.13
CA GLY A 149 17.04 2.89 -8.45
C GLY A 149 17.39 2.65 -9.93
N VAL A 150 16.61 1.82 -10.65
CA VAL A 150 16.80 1.65 -12.09
C VAL A 150 16.39 2.92 -12.84
N VAL A 151 15.27 3.53 -12.44
CA VAL A 151 14.79 4.79 -13.05
C VAL A 151 15.79 5.90 -12.77
N GLU A 152 16.30 6.03 -11.55
CA GLU A 152 17.32 7.02 -11.17
C GLU A 152 18.60 6.85 -12.00
N ASN A 153 19.12 5.64 -12.12
CA ASN A 153 20.31 5.36 -12.93
C ASN A 153 20.07 5.71 -14.41
N MET A 154 18.92 5.38 -14.97
CA MET A 154 18.58 5.74 -16.35
C MET A 154 18.50 7.27 -16.55
N LEU A 155 17.96 8.00 -15.56
CA LEU A 155 17.90 9.47 -15.61
C LEU A 155 19.28 10.11 -15.51
N ASP A 156 20.16 9.53 -14.66
CA ASP A 156 21.54 9.95 -14.53
C ASP A 156 22.34 9.73 -15.82
N ASP A 157 22.18 8.56 -16.46
CA ASP A 157 22.80 8.24 -17.75
C ASP A 157 22.35 9.19 -18.86
N LEU A 158 21.08 9.65 -18.82
CA LEU A 158 20.54 10.62 -19.75
C LEU A 158 20.96 12.07 -19.43
N ARG A 159 21.70 12.29 -18.36
CA ARG A 159 22.14 13.61 -17.86
C ARG A 159 21.00 14.62 -17.71
N LEU A 160 19.86 14.14 -17.23
CA LEU A 160 18.68 14.99 -16.99
C LEU A 160 18.81 15.61 -15.60
N GLU A 161 18.80 16.94 -15.54
CA GLU A 161 18.88 17.71 -14.30
C GLU A 161 17.59 18.50 -14.04
N GLY A 162 17.28 18.73 -12.75
CA GLY A 162 16.21 19.63 -12.34
C GLY A 162 14.79 19.18 -12.68
N GLU A 163 13.96 20.13 -13.13
CA GLU A 163 12.53 19.90 -13.42
C GLU A 163 12.25 18.82 -14.47
N ASP A 164 13.17 18.58 -15.39
CA ASP A 164 13.04 17.53 -16.41
C ASP A 164 13.20 16.12 -15.82
N ARG A 165 13.97 15.98 -14.73
CA ARG A 165 14.11 14.74 -13.98
C ARG A 165 12.82 14.42 -13.23
N ASP A 166 12.23 15.41 -12.55
CA ASP A 166 10.98 15.25 -11.80
C ASP A 166 9.80 14.88 -12.70
N ARG A 167 9.68 15.49 -13.89
CA ARG A 167 8.59 15.17 -14.84
C ARG A 167 8.66 13.76 -15.39
N LYS A 168 9.85 13.15 -15.50
CA LYS A 168 10.04 11.83 -16.11
C LYS A 168 10.06 10.69 -15.09
N SER A 169 10.26 10.99 -13.81
CA SER A 169 10.16 10.01 -12.70
C SER A 169 8.71 9.69 -12.30
N VAL A 170 7.74 10.50 -12.74
CA VAL A 170 6.30 10.31 -12.50
C VAL A 170 5.66 9.58 -13.68
N VAL A 171 6.01 8.32 -13.87
CA VAL A 171 5.33 7.44 -14.85
C VAL A 171 4.67 6.28 -14.13
#